data_487d8503517cd4afb95b1653acd39972
#
_entry.id   487d8503517cd4afb95b1653acd39972
#
_cell.length_a   1.000
_cell.length_b   1.000
_cell.length_c   1.000
_cell.angle_alpha   90.00
_cell.angle_beta   90.00
_cell.angle_gamma   90.00
#
_symmetry.space_group_name_H-M   'P 1'
#
loop_
_entity.id
_entity.type
_entity.pdbx_description
1 polymer ?
#
loop_
_entity_poly.entity_id
_entity_poly.type
_entity_poly.pdbx_seq_one_letter_code
_entity_poly.pdbx_strand_id
1 'polypeptide(L)'
;MYKNKNEDGTLNVSGKKIATLRKQIEPKISQHQFAVKLQNAGLDVDKNAVQKMECGRRFITDIELKTITRVLHVSADELLEAD
;
A
#
# COMPACT_ATOMS: atom_id res chain seq x y z
N MET A 1 26.76 -5.60 -5.41
CA MET A 1 25.99 -4.62 -4.60
C MET A 1 24.52 -4.98 -4.63
N TYR A 2 23.89 -5.02 -3.46
CA TYR A 2 22.47 -5.35 -3.36
C TYR A 2 21.63 -4.11 -3.66
N LYS A 3 20.56 -4.30 -4.42
CA LYS A 3 19.61 -3.24 -4.72
C LYS A 3 18.27 -3.57 -4.08
N ASN A 4 17.75 -2.63 -3.30
CA ASN A 4 16.43 -2.76 -2.68
C ASN A 4 15.39 -1.96 -3.46
N LYS A 5 15.56 -1.91 -4.78
CA LYS A 5 14.66 -1.19 -5.69
C LYS A 5 14.25 -2.09 -6.84
N ASN A 6 13.06 -1.87 -7.35
CA ASN A 6 12.64 -2.44 -8.63
C ASN A 6 13.44 -1.80 -9.78
N GLU A 7 13.40 -2.42 -10.94
CA GLU A 7 14.08 -1.91 -12.14
C GLU A 7 13.63 -0.50 -12.50
N ASP A 8 12.37 -0.16 -12.24
CA ASP A 8 11.82 1.18 -12.50
C ASP A 8 12.13 2.19 -11.40
N GLY A 9 12.91 1.80 -10.39
CA GLY A 9 13.31 2.67 -9.29
C GLY A 9 12.35 2.71 -8.11
N THR A 10 11.20 2.02 -8.17
CA THR A 10 10.27 1.98 -7.04
C THR A 10 10.81 1.11 -5.92
N LEU A 11 10.39 1.42 -4.69
CA LEU A 11 10.84 0.75 -3.48
C LEU A 11 9.86 -0.31 -2.97
N ASN A 12 8.77 -0.54 -3.69
CA ASN A 12 7.83 -1.61 -3.39
C ASN A 12 7.16 -2.07 -4.68
N VAL A 13 6.55 -3.25 -4.65
CA VAL A 13 5.86 -3.81 -5.83
C VAL A 13 4.35 -3.66 -5.74
N SER A 14 3.81 -3.32 -4.58
CA SER A 14 2.37 -3.34 -4.32
C SER A 14 1.69 -1.97 -4.41
N GLY A 15 2.47 -0.88 -4.48
CA GLY A 15 1.92 0.47 -4.38
C GLY A 15 0.84 0.79 -5.42
N LYS A 16 1.09 0.46 -6.68
CA LYS A 16 0.10 0.70 -7.76
C LYS A 16 -1.18 -0.09 -7.52
N LYS A 17 -1.04 -1.34 -7.08
CA LYS A 17 -2.18 -2.20 -6.80
C LYS A 17 -2.99 -1.67 -5.62
N ILE A 18 -2.30 -1.19 -4.58
CA ILE A 18 -2.95 -0.57 -3.42
C ILE A 18 -3.79 0.62 -3.87
N ALA A 19 -3.22 1.50 -4.70
CA ALA A 19 -3.94 2.66 -5.21
C ALA A 19 -5.16 2.26 -6.02
N THR A 20 -5.02 1.27 -6.89
CA THR A 20 -6.12 0.76 -7.70
C THR A 20 -7.25 0.21 -6.84
N LEU A 21 -6.91 -0.63 -5.86
CA LEU A 21 -7.89 -1.25 -4.97
C LEU A 21 -8.57 -0.21 -4.08
N ARG A 22 -7.81 0.78 -3.58
CA ARG A 22 -8.38 1.87 -2.80
C ARG A 22 -9.44 2.61 -3.60
N LYS A 23 -9.15 2.89 -4.87
CA LYS A 23 -10.07 3.62 -5.75
C LYS A 23 -11.31 2.81 -6.13
N GLN A 24 -11.25 1.48 -6.02
CA GLN A 24 -12.36 0.58 -6.33
C GLN A 24 -13.31 0.36 -5.15
N ILE A 25 -12.94 0.81 -3.95
CA ILE A 25 -13.81 0.70 -2.78
C ILE A 25 -15.05 1.56 -2.98
N GLU A 26 -16.22 1.02 -2.66
CA GLU A 26 -17.50 1.73 -2.72
C GLU A 26 -18.02 2.02 -1.31
N PRO A 27 -18.25 3.31 -0.95
CA PRO A 27 -17.91 4.51 -1.72
C PRO A 27 -16.39 4.73 -1.74
N LYS A 28 -15.92 5.44 -2.77
CA LYS A 28 -14.49 5.72 -2.92
C LYS A 28 -13.92 6.41 -1.68
N ILE A 29 -12.72 6.01 -1.29
CA ILE A 29 -12.02 6.64 -0.17
C ILE A 29 -10.76 7.33 -0.68
N SER A 30 -10.45 8.47 -0.04
CA SER A 30 -9.24 9.22 -0.32
C SER A 30 -8.02 8.55 0.34
N GLN A 31 -6.83 9.03 0.02
CA GLN A 31 -5.62 8.59 0.70
C GLN A 31 -5.69 8.88 2.20
N HIS A 32 -6.26 10.02 2.58
CA HIS A 32 -6.44 10.38 3.99
C HIS A 32 -7.38 9.38 4.69
N GLN A 33 -8.50 9.07 4.08
CA GLN A 33 -9.48 8.12 4.63
C GLN A 33 -8.88 6.73 4.75
N PHE A 34 -8.07 6.33 3.77
CA PHE A 34 -7.37 5.05 3.82
C PHE A 34 -6.37 5.03 4.98
N ALA A 35 -5.62 6.13 5.17
CA ALA A 35 -4.71 6.26 6.31
C ALA A 35 -5.44 6.09 7.63
N VAL A 36 -6.62 6.70 7.77
CA VAL A 36 -7.43 6.56 8.99
C VAL A 36 -7.83 5.10 9.20
N LYS A 37 -8.24 4.40 8.15
CA LYS A 37 -8.57 2.97 8.25
C LYS A 37 -7.38 2.15 8.71
N LEU A 38 -6.20 2.44 8.19
CA LEU A 38 -4.97 1.75 8.59
C LEU A 38 -4.62 2.04 10.05
N GLN A 39 -4.77 3.30 10.48
CA GLN A 39 -4.55 3.69 11.88
C GLN A 39 -5.49 2.95 12.81
N ASN A 40 -6.76 2.83 12.43
CA ASN A 40 -7.75 2.09 13.22
C ASN A 40 -7.42 0.59 13.28
N ALA A 41 -6.71 0.09 12.29
CA ALA A 41 -6.25 -1.30 12.27
C ALA A 41 -4.91 -1.48 12.99
N GLY A 42 -4.38 -0.43 13.61
CA GLY A 42 -3.16 -0.50 14.41
C GLY A 42 -1.88 -0.11 13.72
N LEU A 43 -1.96 0.43 12.50
CA LEU A 43 -0.77 0.82 11.74
C LEU A 43 -0.56 2.32 11.83
N ASP A 44 0.61 2.75 12.27
CA ASP A 44 0.91 4.17 12.48
C ASP A 44 1.41 4.81 11.17
N VAL A 45 0.47 5.13 10.30
CA VAL A 45 0.77 5.79 9.02
C VAL A 45 -0.20 6.96 8.81
N ASP A 46 0.29 8.00 8.13
CA ASP A 46 -0.54 9.16 7.78
C ASP A 46 -0.77 9.19 6.26
N LYS A 47 -1.46 10.23 5.81
CA LYS A 47 -1.74 10.44 4.38
C LYS A 47 -0.45 10.46 3.55
N ASN A 48 0.60 11.10 4.06
CA ASN A 48 1.86 11.22 3.34
C ASN A 48 2.52 9.86 3.17
N ALA A 49 2.44 9.00 4.20
CA ALA A 49 2.95 7.64 4.13
C ALA A 49 2.20 6.84 3.07
N VAL A 50 0.86 6.96 3.03
CA VAL A 50 0.03 6.28 2.03
C VAL A 50 0.41 6.75 0.62
N GLN A 51 0.56 8.07 0.44
CA GLN A 51 0.96 8.61 -0.85
C GLN A 51 2.30 8.04 -1.31
N LYS A 52 3.27 7.98 -0.42
CA LYS A 52 4.60 7.44 -0.75
C LYS A 52 4.54 5.96 -1.08
N MET A 53 3.73 5.19 -0.37
CA MET A 53 3.50 3.77 -0.69
C MET A 53 2.95 3.61 -2.10
N GLU A 54 1.92 4.39 -2.44
CA GLU A 54 1.20 4.25 -3.71
C GLU A 54 2.04 4.67 -4.90
N CYS A 55 2.95 5.63 -4.72
CA CYS A 55 3.82 6.06 -5.81
C CYS A 55 5.20 5.39 -5.80
N GLY A 56 5.41 4.43 -4.90
CA GLY A 56 6.64 3.64 -4.88
C GLY A 56 7.84 4.34 -4.27
N ARG A 57 7.63 5.38 -3.48
CA ARG A 57 8.73 6.17 -2.89
C ARG A 57 9.16 5.69 -1.50
N ARG A 58 8.51 4.66 -0.96
CA ARG A 58 8.94 4.09 0.31
C ARG A 58 8.77 2.58 0.28
N PHE A 59 9.54 1.92 1.15
CA PHE A 59 9.37 0.48 1.36
C PHE A 59 8.04 0.23 2.09
N ILE A 60 7.49 -0.94 1.84
CA ILE A 60 6.34 -1.45 2.59
C ILE A 60 6.83 -2.68 3.34
N THR A 61 6.77 -2.64 4.66
CA THR A 61 7.19 -3.76 5.50
C THR A 61 6.15 -4.87 5.44
N ASP A 62 6.55 -6.08 5.85
CA ASP A 62 5.62 -7.21 5.90
C ASP A 62 4.49 -6.96 6.90
N ILE A 63 4.76 -6.26 8.00
CA ILE A 63 3.76 -5.88 9.00
C ILE A 63 2.74 -4.94 8.37
N GLU A 64 3.22 -3.94 7.62
CA GLU A 64 2.36 -3.00 6.91
C GLU A 64 1.52 -3.71 5.86
N LEU A 65 2.14 -4.59 5.08
CA LEU A 65 1.45 -5.34 4.05
C LEU A 65 0.31 -6.17 4.63
N LYS A 66 0.57 -6.83 5.76
CA LYS A 66 -0.43 -7.65 6.45
C LYS A 66 -1.66 -6.81 6.83
N THR A 67 -1.44 -5.61 7.37
CA THR A 67 -2.52 -4.70 7.76
C THR A 67 -3.28 -4.20 6.53
N ILE A 68 -2.55 -3.84 5.48
CA ILE A 68 -3.16 -3.36 4.23
C ILE A 68 -4.05 -4.43 3.63
N THR A 69 -3.62 -5.69 3.60
CA THR A 69 -4.44 -6.80 3.07
C THR A 69 -5.74 -6.94 3.84
N ARG A 70 -5.70 -6.79 5.16
CA ARG A 70 -6.91 -6.87 6.00
C ARG A 70 -7.87 -5.73 5.68
N VAL A 71 -7.36 -4.52 5.56
CA VAL A 71 -8.21 -3.34 5.30
C VAL A 71 -8.82 -3.40 3.91
N LEU A 72 -8.07 -3.87 2.92
CA LEU A 72 -8.55 -3.98 1.54
C LEU A 72 -9.31 -5.27 1.26
N HIS A 73 -9.31 -6.23 2.20
CA HIS A 73 -9.95 -7.54 2.04
C HIS A 73 -9.42 -8.31 0.84
N VAL A 74 -8.10 -8.29 0.67
CA VAL A 74 -7.41 -9.02 -0.42
C VAL A 74 -6.30 -9.86 0.17
N SER A 75 -5.76 -10.78 -0.63
CA SER A 75 -4.61 -11.58 -0.22
C SER A 75 -3.30 -10.81 -0.49
N ALA A 76 -2.24 -11.22 0.20
CA ALA A 76 -0.92 -10.68 -0.08
C ALA A 76 -0.48 -10.98 -1.52
N ASP A 77 -0.86 -12.15 -2.03
CA ASP A 77 -0.55 -12.54 -3.41
C ASP A 77 -1.12 -11.53 -4.41
N GLU A 78 -2.36 -11.08 -4.19
CA GLU A 78 -2.97 -10.08 -5.06
C GLU A 78 -2.19 -8.77 -5.09
N LEU A 79 -1.63 -8.37 -3.95
CA LEU A 79 -0.84 -7.14 -3.87
C LEU A 79 0.55 -7.29 -4.47
N LEU A 80 1.11 -8.48 -4.39
CA LEU A 80 2.49 -8.74 -4.81
C LEU A 80 2.62 -9.18 -6.26
N GLU A 81 1.52 -9.55 -6.91
CA GLU A 81 1.56 -9.91 -8.32
C GLU A 81 1.90 -8.68 -9.16
N ALA A 82 2.95 -8.81 -9.96
CA ALA A 82 3.32 -7.80 -10.92
C ALA A 82 2.42 -7.94 -12.14
N ASP A 83 1.86 -6.86 -12.59
CA ASP A 83 1.10 -6.84 -13.84
C ASP A 83 2.04 -6.92 -15.06
#